data_8ba3f4da78f02a22fced5d96bb7afd10
#
_entry.id   8ba3f4da78f02a22fced5d96bb7afd10
#
_cell.length_a   1.000
_cell.length_b   1.000
_cell.length_c   1.000
_cell.angle_alpha   90.00
_cell.angle_beta   90.00
_cell.angle_gamma   90.00
#
_symmetry.space_group_name_H-M   'P 1'
#
loop_
_entity.id
_entity.type
_entity.pdbx_description
1 polymer ?
#
loop_
_entity_poly.entity_id
_entity_poly.type
_entity_poly.pdbx_seq_one_letter_code
_entity_poly.pdbx_strand_id
1 'polypeptide(L)'
;MIKKILKWMGIGLGCLVLILIVAYAVIYFKTESRINKTYTINVQKIAVTQSAEALTQGEHLVQIKGCRECHGEDLGGKIFIDDPQLGRLVGANLTQGRGGIMREYTKADLTRALKHGVRKDGKSALLMPSDEYNSLSVEDMGALMSYIKSLRPVDRELPENEIRPLLRVLTFLNKFPLLPAERIDHTKQSVQTVKSEISANYGQYVATGCVGCHRPNYKGGEPLAPGFPPVPNITKSGNLGKWTEDQFIHTLRTGITPEGKKMDPKDMPWTMTKEFTDNEIKSVYLFLKSLPEES
;
A
#
# COMPACT_ATOMS: atom_id res chain seq x y z
N MET A 1 -48.09 -21.58 28.70
CA MET A 1 -47.21 -21.91 27.57
C MET A 1 -46.36 -20.70 27.14
N ILE A 2 -46.92 -19.54 26.82
CA ILE A 2 -46.21 -18.34 26.35
C ILE A 2 -45.08 -17.91 27.28
N LYS A 3 -45.30 -17.84 28.60
CA LYS A 3 -44.25 -17.46 29.58
C LYS A 3 -43.00 -18.39 29.54
N LYS A 4 -43.19 -19.69 29.31
CA LYS A 4 -42.07 -20.63 29.18
C LYS A 4 -41.30 -20.42 27.86
N ILE A 5 -42.00 -20.16 26.76
CA ILE A 5 -41.40 -19.85 25.45
C ILE A 5 -40.59 -18.58 25.54
N LEU A 6 -41.14 -17.48 26.09
CA LEU A 6 -40.42 -16.23 26.30
C LEU A 6 -39.17 -16.40 27.19
N LYS A 7 -39.25 -17.23 28.24
CA LYS A 7 -38.09 -17.51 29.10
C LYS A 7 -36.98 -18.21 28.32
N TRP A 8 -37.30 -19.24 27.54
CA TRP A 8 -36.30 -19.96 26.75
C TRP A 8 -35.73 -19.11 25.60
N MET A 9 -36.55 -18.27 24.97
CA MET A 9 -36.09 -17.28 23.98
C MET A 9 -35.12 -16.27 24.62
N GLY A 10 -35.45 -15.76 25.83
CA GLY A 10 -34.56 -14.86 26.55
C GLY A 10 -33.22 -15.51 26.93
N ILE A 11 -33.24 -16.76 27.40
CA ILE A 11 -32.02 -17.51 27.68
C ILE A 11 -31.21 -17.73 26.40
N GLY A 12 -31.86 -18.15 25.30
CA GLY A 12 -31.19 -18.36 24.02
C GLY A 12 -30.55 -17.09 23.48
N LEU A 13 -31.25 -15.95 23.55
CA LEU A 13 -30.70 -14.64 23.16
C LEU A 13 -29.53 -14.23 24.07
N GLY A 14 -29.64 -14.43 25.38
CA GLY A 14 -28.56 -14.16 26.34
C GLY A 14 -27.31 -14.98 26.05
N CYS A 15 -27.47 -16.28 25.76
CA CYS A 15 -26.36 -17.16 25.36
C CYS A 15 -25.71 -16.68 24.04
N LEU A 16 -26.54 -16.31 23.05
CA LEU A 16 -26.02 -15.79 21.77
C LEU A 16 -25.21 -14.51 21.96
N VAL A 17 -25.73 -13.56 22.74
CA VAL A 17 -25.02 -12.31 23.06
C VAL A 17 -23.70 -12.59 23.77
N LEU A 18 -23.69 -13.51 24.75
CA LEU A 18 -22.47 -13.91 25.45
C LEU A 18 -21.44 -14.52 24.50
N ILE A 19 -21.88 -15.40 23.59
CA ILE A 19 -20.99 -16.01 22.57
C ILE A 19 -20.38 -14.91 21.68
N LEU A 20 -21.17 -13.94 21.22
CA LEU A 20 -20.67 -12.84 20.39
C LEU A 20 -19.67 -11.96 21.14
N ILE A 21 -19.93 -11.66 22.42
CA ILE A 21 -18.99 -10.91 23.26
C ILE A 21 -17.65 -11.68 23.41
N VAL A 22 -17.71 -12.97 23.73
CA VAL A 22 -16.50 -13.80 23.87
C VAL A 22 -15.75 -13.89 22.54
N ALA A 23 -16.45 -14.14 21.44
CA ALA A 23 -15.86 -14.17 20.11
C ALA A 23 -15.17 -12.85 19.76
N TYR A 24 -15.82 -11.72 20.01
CA TYR A 24 -15.21 -10.41 19.78
C TYR A 24 -14.02 -10.14 20.72
N ALA A 25 -14.08 -10.55 21.97
CA ALA A 25 -12.96 -10.44 22.89
C ALA A 25 -11.72 -11.20 22.37
N VAL A 26 -11.92 -12.42 21.85
CA VAL A 26 -10.83 -13.19 21.22
C VAL A 26 -10.26 -12.44 20.02
N ILE A 27 -11.11 -11.91 19.13
CA ILE A 27 -10.68 -11.10 17.99
C ILE A 27 -9.89 -9.88 18.45
N TYR A 28 -10.40 -9.16 19.44
CA TYR A 28 -9.74 -7.98 20.01
C TYR A 28 -8.34 -8.30 20.50
N PHE A 29 -8.19 -9.27 21.40
CA PHE A 29 -6.88 -9.61 21.98
C PHE A 29 -5.90 -10.18 20.96
N LYS A 30 -6.38 -10.95 19.99
CA LYS A 30 -5.54 -11.47 18.90
C LYS A 30 -5.05 -10.35 17.97
N THR A 31 -5.92 -9.43 17.58
CA THR A 31 -5.52 -8.29 16.73
C THR A 31 -4.64 -7.31 17.50
N GLU A 32 -4.93 -7.06 18.78
CA GLU A 32 -4.10 -6.21 19.63
C GLU A 32 -2.68 -6.77 19.80
N SER A 33 -2.57 -8.09 20.02
CA SER A 33 -1.27 -8.78 20.05
C SER A 33 -0.49 -8.63 18.74
N ARG A 34 -1.16 -8.71 17.58
CA ARG A 34 -0.53 -8.51 16.26
C ARG A 34 -0.08 -7.06 16.06
N ILE A 35 -0.93 -6.09 16.39
CA ILE A 35 -0.63 -4.65 16.27
C ILE A 35 0.56 -4.25 17.14
N ASN A 36 0.65 -4.83 18.35
CA ASN A 36 1.71 -4.54 19.31
C ASN A 36 2.94 -5.44 19.17
N LYS A 37 2.95 -6.36 18.20
CA LYS A 37 4.11 -7.19 17.91
C LYS A 37 5.29 -6.32 17.50
N THR A 38 6.44 -6.56 18.11
CA THR A 38 7.70 -5.90 17.75
C THR A 38 8.57 -6.80 16.88
N TYR A 39 9.28 -6.17 15.95
CA TYR A 39 10.16 -6.81 14.98
C TYR A 39 11.58 -6.30 15.17
N THR A 40 12.52 -7.21 15.33
CA THR A 40 13.95 -6.90 15.32
C THR A 40 14.52 -7.26 13.95
N ILE A 41 14.92 -6.24 13.18
CA ILE A 41 15.34 -6.41 11.80
C ILE A 41 16.70 -5.77 11.58
N ASN A 42 17.64 -6.55 11.04
CA ASN A 42 18.89 -6.02 10.52
C ASN A 42 18.64 -5.39 9.15
N VAL A 43 18.67 -4.08 9.10
CA VAL A 43 18.42 -3.36 7.86
C VAL A 43 19.67 -3.29 6.99
N GLN A 44 19.50 -3.46 5.69
CA GLN A 44 20.53 -3.18 4.69
C GLN A 44 20.91 -1.69 4.76
N LYS A 45 22.22 -1.40 4.75
CA LYS A 45 22.70 -0.02 4.72
C LYS A 45 22.39 0.61 3.36
N ILE A 46 21.63 1.70 3.37
CA ILE A 46 21.26 2.47 2.19
C ILE A 46 22.02 3.80 2.21
N ALA A 47 22.70 4.11 1.13
CA ALA A 47 23.33 5.42 0.95
C ALA A 47 22.25 6.47 0.66
N VAL A 48 22.34 7.62 1.34
CA VAL A 48 21.47 8.78 1.13
C VAL A 48 22.37 9.92 0.69
N THR A 49 22.16 10.42 -0.51
CA THR A 49 22.91 11.51 -1.12
C THR A 49 21.99 12.70 -1.36
N GLN A 50 22.58 13.91 -1.46
CA GLN A 50 21.82 15.12 -1.79
C GLN A 50 22.16 15.60 -3.22
N SER A 51 22.52 14.68 -4.12
CA SER A 51 22.74 15.03 -5.52
C SER A 51 21.41 15.39 -6.20
N ALA A 52 21.46 16.25 -7.22
CA ALA A 52 20.28 16.67 -7.97
C ALA A 52 19.56 15.46 -8.59
N GLU A 53 20.31 14.50 -9.11
CA GLU A 53 19.80 13.27 -9.72
C GLU A 53 19.03 12.44 -8.70
N ALA A 54 19.61 12.24 -7.49
CA ALA A 54 18.95 11.47 -6.44
C ALA A 54 17.67 12.15 -5.95
N LEU A 55 17.67 13.47 -5.84
CA LEU A 55 16.47 14.23 -5.45
C LEU A 55 15.38 14.15 -6.52
N THR A 56 15.74 14.31 -7.79
CA THR A 56 14.78 14.18 -8.92
C THR A 56 14.19 12.77 -9.01
N GLN A 57 15.03 11.75 -8.90
CA GLN A 57 14.58 10.36 -8.89
C GLN A 57 13.72 10.06 -7.65
N GLY A 58 14.09 10.58 -6.49
CA GLY A 58 13.32 10.41 -5.27
C GLY A 58 11.94 11.07 -5.33
N GLU A 59 11.84 12.26 -5.92
CA GLU A 59 10.57 12.93 -6.17
C GLU A 59 9.69 12.13 -7.12
N HIS A 60 10.26 11.65 -8.23
CA HIS A 60 9.56 10.79 -9.17
C HIS A 60 9.02 9.54 -8.48
N LEU A 61 9.83 8.86 -7.67
CA LEU A 61 9.40 7.70 -6.89
C LEU A 61 8.26 8.02 -5.91
N VAL A 62 8.29 9.17 -5.24
CA VAL A 62 7.17 9.63 -4.39
C VAL A 62 5.87 9.72 -5.17
N GLN A 63 5.92 10.22 -6.40
CA GLN A 63 4.75 10.34 -7.28
C GLN A 63 4.23 8.95 -7.70
N ILE A 64 5.10 8.14 -8.30
CA ILE A 64 4.69 6.85 -8.90
C ILE A 64 4.44 5.73 -7.88
N LYS A 65 4.89 5.88 -6.63
CA LYS A 65 4.61 4.96 -5.53
C LYS A 65 3.47 5.41 -4.63
N GLY A 66 2.75 6.48 -4.99
CA GLY A 66 1.54 6.92 -4.31
C GLY A 66 1.74 7.44 -2.88
N CYS A 67 2.94 7.92 -2.52
CA CYS A 67 3.19 8.39 -1.16
C CYS A 67 2.25 9.52 -0.74
N ARG A 68 1.89 10.42 -1.68
CA ARG A 68 1.01 11.56 -1.46
C ARG A 68 -0.43 11.16 -1.16
N GLU A 69 -0.86 9.98 -1.61
CA GLU A 69 -2.22 9.48 -1.35
C GLU A 69 -2.50 9.29 0.14
N CYS A 70 -1.49 8.90 0.91
CA CYS A 70 -1.62 8.72 2.36
C CYS A 70 -0.95 9.84 3.15
N HIS A 71 0.16 10.42 2.67
CA HIS A 71 0.95 11.41 3.41
C HIS A 71 0.65 12.86 3.04
N GLY A 72 -0.31 13.12 2.12
CA GLY A 72 -0.67 14.46 1.65
C GLY A 72 0.27 14.99 0.57
N GLU A 73 -0.18 16.01 -0.19
CA GLU A 73 0.54 16.58 -1.33
C GLU A 73 1.91 17.16 -0.92
N ASP A 74 1.98 17.74 0.27
CA ASP A 74 3.18 18.32 0.87
C ASP A 74 3.97 17.30 1.73
N LEU A 75 3.53 16.04 1.78
CA LEU A 75 4.06 14.98 2.64
C LEU A 75 4.05 15.35 4.14
N GLY A 76 3.29 16.37 4.51
CA GLY A 76 3.07 16.81 5.89
C GLY A 76 2.05 15.95 6.65
N GLY A 77 1.60 14.86 6.06
CA GLY A 77 0.64 13.92 6.64
C GLY A 77 -0.82 14.33 6.47
N LYS A 78 -1.71 13.36 6.49
CA LYS A 78 -3.17 13.57 6.46
C LYS A 78 -3.92 12.38 7.05
N ILE A 79 -5.17 12.59 7.41
CA ILE A 79 -6.13 11.50 7.64
C ILE A 79 -6.53 10.99 6.25
N PHE A 80 -6.24 9.72 5.93
CA PHE A 80 -6.58 9.14 4.63
C PHE A 80 -7.71 8.12 4.69
N ILE A 81 -8.04 7.60 5.88
CA ILE A 81 -9.30 6.90 6.16
C ILE A 81 -9.91 7.54 7.39
N ASP A 82 -11.17 7.94 7.31
CA ASP A 82 -12.02 8.36 8.43
C ASP A 82 -13.43 7.78 8.21
N ASP A 83 -13.64 6.60 8.73
CA ASP A 83 -14.85 5.81 8.51
C ASP A 83 -15.49 5.42 9.84
N PRO A 84 -16.81 5.57 10.00
CA PRO A 84 -17.51 5.28 11.26
C PRO A 84 -17.38 3.83 11.72
N GLN A 85 -17.13 2.87 10.84
CA GLN A 85 -17.05 1.44 11.16
C GLN A 85 -15.60 0.95 11.23
N LEU A 86 -14.73 1.45 10.35
CA LEU A 86 -13.31 1.07 10.29
C LEU A 86 -12.46 1.83 11.30
N GLY A 87 -12.78 3.11 11.55
CA GLY A 87 -12.00 4.02 12.37
C GLY A 87 -11.21 5.01 11.54
N ARG A 88 -10.10 5.48 12.08
CA ARG A 88 -9.24 6.49 11.47
C ARG A 88 -7.85 5.95 11.24
N LEU A 89 -7.36 6.09 10.00
CA LEU A 89 -5.96 5.84 9.67
C LEU A 89 -5.31 7.13 9.18
N VAL A 90 -4.12 7.37 9.68
CA VAL A 90 -3.37 8.63 9.50
C VAL A 90 -2.03 8.34 8.86
N GLY A 91 -1.76 8.98 7.74
CA GLY A 91 -0.43 9.03 7.13
C GLY A 91 0.44 10.04 7.89
N ALA A 92 1.57 9.61 8.40
CA ALA A 92 2.46 10.44 9.20
C ALA A 92 2.96 11.67 8.42
N ASN A 93 3.24 12.75 9.15
CA ASN A 93 3.99 13.88 8.62
C ASN A 93 5.46 13.44 8.41
N LEU A 94 5.88 13.34 7.13
CA LEU A 94 7.22 12.90 6.72
C LEU A 94 8.23 14.04 6.69
N THR A 95 7.94 15.18 7.30
CA THR A 95 8.84 16.32 7.30
C THR A 95 9.53 16.49 8.64
N GLN A 96 10.41 17.51 8.74
CA GLN A 96 11.05 17.91 9.98
C GLN A 96 10.26 18.96 10.76
N GLY A 97 9.05 19.33 10.32
CA GLY A 97 8.18 20.26 11.02
C GLY A 97 7.64 19.71 12.35
N ARG A 98 6.88 20.52 13.06
CA ARG A 98 6.20 20.09 14.28
C ARG A 98 5.18 18.99 13.94
N GLY A 99 5.15 17.92 14.72
CA GLY A 99 4.36 16.72 14.43
C GLY A 99 4.98 15.80 13.37
N GLY A 100 6.11 16.19 12.75
CA GLY A 100 6.83 15.38 11.76
C GLY A 100 7.77 14.36 12.38
N ILE A 101 7.86 13.18 11.76
CA ILE A 101 8.66 12.07 12.27
C ILE A 101 10.15 12.15 11.89
N MET A 102 10.52 12.94 10.86
CA MET A 102 11.89 12.94 10.33
C MET A 102 12.93 13.58 11.27
N ARG A 103 12.52 14.34 12.28
CA ARG A 103 13.45 14.80 13.32
C ARG A 103 14.08 13.66 14.12
N GLU A 104 13.33 12.60 14.30
CA GLU A 104 13.70 11.49 15.16
C GLU A 104 14.13 10.23 14.40
N TYR A 105 13.83 10.14 13.11
CA TYR A 105 14.14 8.98 12.29
C TYR A 105 15.57 9.02 11.79
N THR A 106 16.34 7.99 12.15
CA THR A 106 17.64 7.72 11.54
C THR A 106 17.47 7.16 10.12
N LYS A 107 18.58 7.05 9.37
CA LYS A 107 18.55 6.36 8.06
C LYS A 107 18.08 4.91 8.21
N ALA A 108 18.49 4.22 9.28
CA ALA A 108 18.10 2.84 9.55
C ALA A 108 16.60 2.73 9.86
N ASP A 109 16.03 3.68 10.63
CA ASP A 109 14.59 3.70 10.92
C ASP A 109 13.77 3.92 9.65
N LEU A 110 14.23 4.84 8.78
CA LEU A 110 13.55 5.11 7.51
C LEU A 110 13.62 3.90 6.56
N THR A 111 14.80 3.25 6.46
CA THR A 111 14.94 1.99 5.71
C THR A 111 14.01 0.92 6.25
N ARG A 112 13.93 0.78 7.59
CA ARG A 112 13.07 -0.20 8.25
C ARG A 112 11.59 0.07 7.95
N ALA A 113 11.16 1.32 8.01
CA ALA A 113 9.80 1.70 7.71
C ALA A 113 9.43 1.45 6.24
N LEU A 114 10.25 1.91 5.31
CA LEU A 114 9.99 1.77 3.87
C LEU A 114 10.07 0.32 3.42
N LYS A 115 11.19 -0.36 3.70
CA LYS A 115 11.46 -1.70 3.17
C LYS A 115 10.75 -2.81 3.94
N HIS A 116 10.55 -2.65 5.23
CA HIS A 116 10.06 -3.72 6.10
C HIS A 116 8.72 -3.41 6.76
N GLY A 117 8.17 -2.22 6.53
CA GLY A 117 6.90 -1.82 7.14
C GLY A 117 6.95 -1.74 8.67
N VAL A 118 8.13 -1.47 9.25
CA VAL A 118 8.33 -1.44 10.70
C VAL A 118 8.78 -0.05 11.14
N ARG A 119 8.01 0.55 12.02
CA ARG A 119 8.25 1.89 12.57
C ARG A 119 9.45 1.91 13.52
N LYS A 120 9.86 3.12 13.95
CA LYS A 120 10.95 3.33 14.91
C LYS A 120 10.73 2.57 16.23
N ASP A 121 9.48 2.45 16.69
CA ASP A 121 9.11 1.72 17.91
C ASP A 121 9.15 0.19 17.75
N GLY A 122 9.56 -0.31 16.60
CA GLY A 122 9.64 -1.74 16.29
C GLY A 122 8.30 -2.38 15.87
N LYS A 123 7.19 -1.65 15.91
CA LYS A 123 5.88 -2.19 15.54
C LYS A 123 5.62 -2.02 14.04
N SER A 124 4.67 -2.79 13.51
CA SER A 124 4.24 -2.62 12.12
C SER A 124 3.70 -1.21 11.86
N ALA A 125 4.05 -0.64 10.71
CA ALA A 125 3.27 0.46 10.15
C ALA A 125 1.83 -0.02 9.89
N LEU A 126 0.89 0.93 9.76
CA LEU A 126 -0.51 0.60 9.47
C LEU A 126 -0.81 0.94 8.01
N LEU A 127 -1.25 -0.05 7.25
CA LEU A 127 -1.68 0.04 5.85
C LEU A 127 -0.65 0.66 4.87
N MET A 128 0.59 0.84 5.28
CA MET A 128 1.64 1.32 4.38
C MET A 128 2.05 0.18 3.42
N PRO A 129 2.13 0.40 2.09
CA PRO A 129 2.42 -0.67 1.12
C PRO A 129 3.91 -1.01 1.05
N SER A 130 4.54 -1.27 2.20
CA SER A 130 5.98 -1.58 2.29
C SER A 130 6.34 -2.91 1.64
N ASP A 131 5.40 -3.81 1.43
CA ASP A 131 5.56 -5.03 0.65
C ASP A 131 5.86 -4.73 -0.83
N GLU A 132 5.35 -3.64 -1.39
CA GLU A 132 5.72 -3.16 -2.72
C GLU A 132 7.11 -2.49 -2.69
N TYR A 133 7.39 -1.68 -1.67
CA TYR A 133 8.68 -0.96 -1.55
C TYR A 133 9.84 -1.88 -1.20
N ASN A 134 9.59 -3.05 -0.62
CA ASN A 134 10.61 -4.07 -0.33
C ASN A 134 11.38 -4.52 -1.58
N SER A 135 10.78 -4.38 -2.78
CA SER A 135 11.39 -4.73 -4.06
C SER A 135 12.29 -3.63 -4.65
N LEU A 136 12.26 -2.41 -4.09
CA LEU A 136 13.09 -1.31 -4.60
C LEU A 136 14.59 -1.65 -4.54
N SER A 137 15.33 -1.19 -5.57
CA SER A 137 16.78 -1.25 -5.57
C SER A 137 17.38 -0.40 -4.44
N VAL A 138 18.63 -0.66 -4.09
CA VAL A 138 19.36 0.15 -3.10
C VAL A 138 19.45 1.60 -3.57
N GLU A 139 19.68 1.82 -4.86
CA GLU A 139 19.77 3.14 -5.49
C GLU A 139 18.44 3.90 -5.38
N ASP A 140 17.33 3.29 -5.81
CA ASP A 140 16.01 3.92 -5.76
C ASP A 140 15.53 4.16 -4.32
N MET A 141 15.78 3.21 -3.43
CA MET A 141 15.51 3.39 -2.00
C MET A 141 16.31 4.57 -1.43
N GLY A 142 17.58 4.69 -1.82
CA GLY A 142 18.44 5.81 -1.45
C GLY A 142 17.93 7.14 -1.99
N ALA A 143 17.49 7.18 -3.25
CA ALA A 143 16.91 8.37 -3.87
C ALA A 143 15.61 8.79 -3.17
N LEU A 144 14.70 7.85 -2.92
CA LEU A 144 13.46 8.08 -2.18
C LEU A 144 13.73 8.67 -0.79
N MET A 145 14.67 8.07 -0.04
CA MET A 145 15.05 8.56 1.29
C MET A 145 15.72 9.93 1.24
N SER A 146 16.49 10.21 0.18
CA SER A 146 17.14 11.51 -0.03
C SER A 146 16.10 12.60 -0.22
N TYR A 147 15.11 12.36 -1.07
CA TYR A 147 14.02 13.31 -1.29
C TYR A 147 13.18 13.53 -0.02
N ILE A 148 12.78 12.47 0.69
CA ILE A 148 12.01 12.60 1.96
C ILE A 148 12.80 13.46 2.97
N LYS A 149 14.11 13.29 3.07
CA LYS A 149 14.96 14.08 3.99
C LYS A 149 15.19 15.53 3.54
N SER A 150 14.98 15.84 2.27
CA SER A 150 15.11 17.21 1.72
C SER A 150 13.83 18.02 1.83
N LEU A 151 12.72 17.42 2.25
CA LEU A 151 11.42 18.09 2.34
C LEU A 151 11.49 19.33 3.24
N ARG A 152 10.80 20.38 2.82
CA ARG A 152 10.61 21.57 3.66
C ARG A 152 9.78 21.19 4.89
N PRO A 153 10.10 21.74 6.06
CA PRO A 153 9.33 21.51 7.27
C PRO A 153 7.86 21.94 7.08
N VAL A 154 6.93 21.07 7.45
CA VAL A 154 5.49 21.35 7.52
C VAL A 154 5.04 21.13 8.96
N ASP A 155 4.59 22.20 9.60
CA ASP A 155 4.05 22.13 10.95
C ASP A 155 2.59 21.65 10.88
N ARG A 156 2.40 20.36 11.16
CA ARG A 156 1.09 19.72 11.20
C ARG A 156 1.09 18.59 12.21
N GLU A 157 0.35 18.78 13.27
CA GLU A 157 0.04 17.75 14.26
C GLU A 157 -1.21 16.98 13.79
N LEU A 158 -1.15 15.67 13.88
CA LEU A 158 -2.19 14.77 13.41
C LEU A 158 -2.74 13.96 14.58
N PRO A 159 -4.04 13.59 14.56
CA PRO A 159 -4.59 12.71 15.57
C PRO A 159 -3.97 11.31 15.48
N GLU A 160 -4.14 10.52 16.53
CA GLU A 160 -3.73 9.12 16.53
C GLU A 160 -4.63 8.27 15.63
N ASN A 161 -4.08 7.12 15.21
CA ASN A 161 -4.87 6.10 14.54
C ASN A 161 -5.92 5.52 15.48
N GLU A 162 -7.13 5.26 14.97
CA GLU A 162 -8.22 4.61 15.68
C GLU A 162 -8.66 3.36 14.92
N ILE A 163 -8.57 2.19 15.58
CA ILE A 163 -8.95 0.92 14.96
C ILE A 163 -10.24 0.44 15.61
N ARG A 164 -11.36 0.55 14.86
CA ARG A 164 -12.70 0.18 15.32
C ARG A 164 -13.00 -1.32 15.12
N PRO A 165 -14.10 -1.83 15.70
CA PRO A 165 -14.41 -3.26 15.70
C PRO A 165 -14.39 -3.93 14.33
N LEU A 166 -14.98 -3.30 13.30
CA LEU A 166 -15.01 -3.89 11.96
C LEU A 166 -13.61 -4.05 11.37
N LEU A 167 -12.75 -3.06 11.51
CA LEU A 167 -11.37 -3.14 11.03
C LEU A 167 -10.58 -4.24 11.76
N ARG A 168 -10.84 -4.44 13.07
CA ARG A 168 -10.24 -5.56 13.84
C ARG A 168 -10.71 -6.91 13.30
N VAL A 169 -12.01 -7.07 13.03
CA VAL A 169 -12.56 -8.31 12.45
C VAL A 169 -11.93 -8.58 11.08
N LEU A 170 -11.89 -7.58 10.20
CA LEU A 170 -11.30 -7.73 8.85
C LEU A 170 -9.80 -8.06 8.92
N THR A 171 -9.06 -7.44 9.86
CA THR A 171 -7.63 -7.73 10.10
C THR A 171 -7.44 -9.14 10.64
N PHE A 172 -8.27 -9.57 11.59
CA PHE A 172 -8.24 -10.93 12.14
C PHE A 172 -8.46 -11.99 11.07
N LEU A 173 -9.40 -11.75 10.17
CA LEU A 173 -9.74 -12.63 9.04
C LEU A 173 -8.75 -12.51 7.86
N ASN A 174 -7.71 -11.68 7.95
CA ASN A 174 -6.78 -11.35 6.86
C ASN A 174 -7.48 -10.82 5.59
N LYS A 175 -8.64 -10.15 5.76
CA LYS A 175 -9.39 -9.51 4.68
C LYS A 175 -9.01 -8.04 4.47
N PHE A 176 -8.24 -7.47 5.39
CA PHE A 176 -7.71 -6.10 5.30
C PHE A 176 -6.20 -6.12 5.62
N PRO A 177 -5.34 -5.59 4.74
CA PRO A 177 -3.88 -5.70 4.83
C PRO A 177 -3.29 -4.65 5.79
N LEU A 178 -3.82 -4.56 7.02
CA LEU A 178 -3.48 -3.51 7.97
C LEU A 178 -2.01 -3.51 8.38
N LEU A 179 -1.40 -4.70 8.51
CA LEU A 179 -0.08 -4.91 9.09
C LEU A 179 0.92 -5.41 8.04
N PRO A 180 1.55 -4.52 7.25
CA PRO A 180 2.45 -4.91 6.17
C PRO A 180 3.66 -5.73 6.66
N ALA A 181 4.19 -5.46 7.85
CA ALA A 181 5.33 -6.21 8.38
C ALA A 181 5.08 -7.72 8.52
N GLU A 182 3.85 -8.18 8.60
CA GLU A 182 3.53 -9.61 8.65
C GLU A 182 3.61 -10.32 7.29
N ARG A 183 3.63 -9.54 6.19
CA ARG A 183 3.57 -10.06 4.82
C ARG A 183 4.90 -9.97 4.09
N ILE A 184 5.88 -9.31 4.69
CA ILE A 184 7.17 -9.04 4.08
C ILE A 184 8.19 -10.12 4.45
N ASP A 185 8.92 -10.61 3.45
CA ASP A 185 10.14 -11.38 3.70
C ASP A 185 11.26 -10.43 4.12
N HIS A 186 11.53 -10.40 5.42
CA HIS A 186 12.55 -9.53 6.00
C HIS A 186 13.98 -9.94 5.68
N THR A 187 14.20 -11.11 5.11
CA THR A 187 15.55 -11.64 4.73
C THR A 187 15.95 -11.22 3.33
N LYS A 188 14.97 -10.81 2.50
CA LYS A 188 15.20 -10.43 1.10
C LYS A 188 16.11 -9.21 0.99
N GLN A 189 17.22 -9.37 0.28
CA GLN A 189 18.12 -8.27 -0.04
C GLN A 189 17.65 -7.55 -1.32
N SER A 190 17.80 -6.22 -1.35
CA SER A 190 17.60 -5.43 -2.56
C SER A 190 18.79 -5.57 -3.49
N VAL A 191 18.53 -5.60 -4.80
CA VAL A 191 19.56 -5.43 -5.82
C VAL A 191 20.16 -4.02 -5.73
N GLN A 192 21.41 -3.84 -6.19
CA GLN A 192 22.06 -2.52 -6.07
C GLN A 192 21.39 -1.47 -6.96
N THR A 193 21.15 -1.80 -8.20
CA THR A 193 20.54 -0.92 -9.20
C THR A 193 19.67 -1.71 -10.17
N VAL A 194 18.74 -1.04 -10.81
CA VAL A 194 17.93 -1.57 -11.90
C VAL A 194 18.05 -0.61 -13.08
N LYS A 195 18.46 -1.12 -14.24
CA LYS A 195 18.58 -0.29 -15.45
C LYS A 195 17.22 0.15 -15.95
N SER A 196 17.04 1.45 -16.12
CA SER A 196 15.80 2.08 -16.63
C SER A 196 15.72 2.04 -18.18
N GLU A 197 16.01 0.89 -18.77
CA GLU A 197 15.90 0.65 -20.22
C GLU A 197 14.55 0.00 -20.57
N ILE A 198 14.03 0.25 -21.77
CA ILE A 198 12.77 -0.38 -22.22
C ILE A 198 12.96 -1.89 -22.32
N SER A 199 12.44 -2.62 -21.36
CA SER A 199 12.53 -4.06 -21.27
C SER A 199 11.45 -4.67 -20.38
N ALA A 200 11.13 -5.95 -20.59
CA ALA A 200 10.19 -6.67 -19.73
C ALA A 200 10.72 -6.77 -18.26
N ASN A 201 12.02 -6.87 -18.07
CA ASN A 201 12.63 -6.93 -16.72
C ASN A 201 12.43 -5.60 -15.97
N TYR A 202 12.65 -4.46 -16.64
CA TYR A 202 12.37 -3.16 -16.04
C TYR A 202 10.85 -2.97 -15.81
N GLY A 203 10.04 -3.44 -16.76
CA GLY A 203 8.59 -3.45 -16.62
C GLY A 203 8.10 -4.25 -15.40
N GLN A 204 8.69 -5.42 -15.13
CA GLN A 204 8.40 -6.20 -13.93
C GLN A 204 8.72 -5.41 -12.65
N TYR A 205 9.85 -4.73 -12.64
CA TYR A 205 10.25 -3.89 -11.50
C TYR A 205 9.28 -2.73 -11.25
N VAL A 206 8.88 -2.02 -12.29
CA VAL A 206 7.93 -0.90 -12.20
C VAL A 206 6.54 -1.40 -11.80
N ALA A 207 6.07 -2.51 -12.40
CA ALA A 207 4.73 -3.06 -12.21
C ALA A 207 4.49 -3.67 -10.81
N THR A 208 5.49 -3.70 -9.93
CA THR A 208 5.28 -4.18 -8.54
C THR A 208 4.15 -3.46 -7.81
N GLY A 209 3.93 -2.16 -8.07
CA GLY A 209 2.81 -1.40 -7.52
C GLY A 209 1.43 -1.82 -8.03
N CYS A 210 1.35 -2.51 -9.18
CA CYS A 210 0.08 -2.98 -9.74
C CYS A 210 -0.46 -4.21 -9.00
N VAL A 211 0.42 -4.97 -8.34
CA VAL A 211 0.10 -6.24 -7.67
C VAL A 211 -0.93 -6.06 -6.54
N GLY A 212 -0.90 -4.92 -5.85
CA GLY A 212 -1.82 -4.63 -4.74
C GLY A 212 -3.28 -4.77 -5.14
N CYS A 213 -3.64 -4.32 -6.34
CA CYS A 213 -4.99 -4.42 -6.90
C CYS A 213 -5.13 -5.60 -7.86
N HIS A 214 -4.23 -5.71 -8.86
CA HIS A 214 -4.35 -6.69 -9.94
C HIS A 214 -3.87 -8.10 -9.56
N ARG A 215 -3.52 -8.34 -8.29
CA ARG A 215 -3.02 -9.62 -7.75
C ARG A 215 -1.62 -9.98 -8.25
N PRO A 216 -0.91 -10.94 -7.64
CA PRO A 216 0.44 -11.33 -8.05
C PRO A 216 0.56 -11.86 -9.49
N ASN A 217 -0.54 -12.36 -10.04
CA ASN A 217 -0.60 -12.86 -11.42
C ASN A 217 -1.12 -11.83 -12.44
N TYR A 218 -1.43 -10.60 -12.02
CA TYR A 218 -2.00 -9.52 -12.82
C TYR A 218 -3.34 -9.85 -13.50
N LYS A 219 -4.02 -10.92 -13.05
CA LYS A 219 -5.32 -11.35 -13.60
C LYS A 219 -6.53 -10.71 -12.91
N GLY A 220 -6.30 -9.89 -11.89
CA GLY A 220 -7.36 -9.22 -11.15
C GLY A 220 -8.29 -10.17 -10.41
N GLY A 221 -9.59 -9.99 -10.56
CA GLY A 221 -10.62 -10.84 -9.92
C GLY A 221 -11.62 -10.05 -9.09
N GLU A 222 -12.03 -10.62 -7.96
CA GLU A 222 -13.04 -10.04 -7.06
C GLU A 222 -12.71 -8.60 -6.61
N PRO A 223 -13.74 -7.77 -6.36
CA PRO A 223 -13.57 -6.43 -5.83
C PRO A 223 -12.64 -6.36 -4.61
N LEU A 224 -11.90 -5.27 -4.48
CA LEU A 224 -11.02 -5.05 -3.32
C LEU A 224 -11.80 -4.82 -2.02
N ALA A 225 -13.01 -4.22 -2.13
CA ALA A 225 -13.91 -3.97 -1.03
C ALA A 225 -15.37 -3.90 -1.54
N PRO A 226 -16.36 -4.03 -0.65
CA PRO A 226 -17.76 -3.80 -1.02
C PRO A 226 -17.97 -2.43 -1.67
N GLY A 227 -18.67 -2.41 -2.80
CA GLY A 227 -18.93 -1.18 -3.57
C GLY A 227 -17.88 -0.85 -4.65
N PHE A 228 -16.75 -1.55 -4.69
CA PHE A 228 -15.79 -1.45 -5.79
C PHE A 228 -16.15 -2.39 -6.94
N PRO A 229 -15.79 -2.06 -8.18
CA PRO A 229 -15.93 -2.97 -9.30
C PRO A 229 -14.93 -4.14 -9.21
N PRO A 230 -15.20 -5.27 -9.91
CA PRO A 230 -14.19 -6.31 -10.10
C PRO A 230 -12.93 -5.74 -10.72
N VAL A 231 -11.77 -6.21 -10.24
CA VAL A 231 -10.47 -5.78 -10.76
C VAL A 231 -10.19 -6.48 -12.10
N PRO A 232 -9.92 -5.74 -13.18
CA PRO A 232 -9.73 -6.34 -14.50
C PRO A 232 -8.42 -7.13 -14.61
N ASN A 233 -8.43 -8.14 -15.50
CA ASN A 233 -7.22 -8.82 -15.95
C ASN A 233 -6.45 -7.91 -16.91
N ILE A 234 -5.21 -7.55 -16.54
CA ILE A 234 -4.33 -6.68 -17.33
C ILE A 234 -3.20 -7.45 -18.03
N THR A 235 -3.31 -8.78 -18.17
CA THR A 235 -2.40 -9.59 -18.98
C THR A 235 -2.89 -9.70 -20.44
N LYS A 236 -2.10 -10.37 -21.29
CA LYS A 236 -2.49 -10.61 -22.67
C LYS A 236 -3.75 -11.48 -22.84
N SER A 237 -4.12 -12.27 -21.82
CA SER A 237 -5.39 -13.01 -21.80
C SER A 237 -6.60 -12.16 -21.38
N GLY A 238 -6.37 -10.92 -20.93
CA GLY A 238 -7.39 -9.93 -20.56
C GLY A 238 -7.44 -8.74 -21.51
N ASN A 239 -7.68 -7.54 -20.94
CA ASN A 239 -7.81 -6.29 -21.69
C ASN A 239 -6.60 -6.00 -22.57
N LEU A 240 -5.41 -6.22 -22.04
CA LEU A 240 -4.17 -5.91 -22.75
C LEU A 240 -3.96 -6.76 -24.02
N GLY A 241 -4.58 -7.93 -24.12
CA GLY A 241 -4.54 -8.76 -25.34
C GLY A 241 -5.07 -8.05 -26.58
N LYS A 242 -6.03 -7.15 -26.38
CA LYS A 242 -6.72 -6.39 -27.44
C LYS A 242 -6.15 -4.99 -27.67
N TRP A 243 -5.27 -4.50 -26.78
CA TRP A 243 -4.77 -3.14 -26.84
C TRP A 243 -3.39 -3.07 -27.47
N THR A 244 -3.16 -2.02 -28.28
CA THR A 244 -1.84 -1.64 -28.75
C THR A 244 -1.04 -0.96 -27.62
N GLU A 245 0.27 -0.82 -27.81
CA GLU A 245 1.12 -0.06 -26.88
C GLU A 245 0.63 1.38 -26.71
N ASP A 246 0.30 2.07 -27.79
CA ASP A 246 -0.20 3.44 -27.76
C ASP A 246 -1.53 3.56 -27.00
N GLN A 247 -2.43 2.59 -27.17
CA GLN A 247 -3.69 2.54 -26.43
C GLN A 247 -3.47 2.31 -24.93
N PHE A 248 -2.51 1.48 -24.58
CA PHE A 248 -2.12 1.25 -23.17
C PHE A 248 -1.51 2.53 -22.56
N ILE A 249 -0.57 3.17 -23.26
CA ILE A 249 0.02 4.44 -22.84
C ILE A 249 -1.08 5.49 -22.65
N HIS A 250 -1.96 5.67 -23.64
CA HIS A 250 -3.07 6.61 -23.57
C HIS A 250 -3.94 6.33 -22.32
N THR A 251 -4.29 5.07 -22.09
CA THR A 251 -5.14 4.68 -20.95
C THR A 251 -4.49 5.04 -19.61
N LEU A 252 -3.20 4.76 -19.42
CA LEU A 252 -2.50 5.08 -18.18
C LEU A 252 -2.28 6.59 -17.99
N ARG A 253 -2.21 7.37 -19.08
CA ARG A 253 -2.06 8.83 -19.04
C ARG A 253 -3.36 9.58 -18.76
N THR A 254 -4.47 9.10 -19.30
CA THR A 254 -5.73 9.86 -19.35
C THR A 254 -6.86 9.24 -18.50
N GLY A 255 -6.71 7.98 -18.12
CA GLY A 255 -7.79 7.22 -17.48
C GLY A 255 -8.91 6.83 -18.43
N ILE A 256 -8.72 6.91 -19.76
CA ILE A 256 -9.73 6.57 -20.77
C ILE A 256 -9.28 5.30 -21.49
N THR A 257 -10.10 4.24 -21.43
CA THR A 257 -9.81 2.99 -22.14
C THR A 257 -10.06 3.12 -23.65
N PRO A 258 -9.50 2.23 -24.50
CA PRO A 258 -9.77 2.23 -25.94
C PRO A 258 -11.25 2.12 -26.30
N GLU A 259 -12.06 1.54 -25.43
CA GLU A 259 -13.52 1.42 -25.57
C GLU A 259 -14.26 2.71 -25.15
N GLY A 260 -13.52 3.76 -24.76
CA GLY A 260 -14.09 5.05 -24.35
C GLY A 260 -14.58 5.09 -22.89
N LYS A 261 -14.31 4.05 -22.07
CA LYS A 261 -14.67 4.06 -20.67
C LYS A 261 -13.72 4.96 -19.89
N LYS A 262 -14.26 5.95 -19.17
CA LYS A 262 -13.51 6.76 -18.20
C LYS A 262 -13.39 6.01 -16.87
N MET A 263 -12.17 5.76 -16.43
CA MET A 263 -11.90 5.12 -15.15
C MET A 263 -12.04 6.12 -13.99
N ASP A 264 -12.67 5.70 -12.90
CA ASP A 264 -12.65 6.48 -11.66
C ASP A 264 -11.26 6.35 -11.00
N PRO A 265 -10.59 7.46 -10.65
CA PRO A 265 -9.31 7.40 -9.92
C PRO A 265 -9.34 6.64 -8.60
N LYS A 266 -10.54 6.50 -7.99
CA LYS A 266 -10.71 5.70 -6.77
C LYS A 266 -10.63 4.21 -7.03
N ASP A 267 -11.08 3.76 -8.22
CA ASP A 267 -11.06 2.34 -8.62
C ASP A 267 -9.70 1.94 -9.20
N MET A 268 -9.13 2.82 -10.02
CA MET A 268 -7.81 2.66 -10.62
C MET A 268 -7.07 4.00 -10.51
N PRO A 269 -6.00 4.13 -9.73
CA PRO A 269 -5.31 5.39 -9.47
C PRO A 269 -4.45 5.82 -10.68
N TRP A 270 -5.08 6.02 -11.83
CA TRP A 270 -4.41 6.43 -13.06
C TRP A 270 -3.78 7.82 -12.93
N THR A 271 -4.23 8.65 -12.00
CA THR A 271 -3.57 9.91 -11.63
C THR A 271 -2.12 9.73 -11.15
N MET A 272 -1.80 8.55 -10.62
CA MET A 272 -0.45 8.15 -10.27
C MET A 272 0.30 7.61 -11.49
N THR A 273 -0.33 6.73 -12.29
CA THR A 273 0.33 6.14 -13.46
C THR A 273 0.58 7.13 -14.60
N LYS A 274 -0.15 8.24 -14.65
CA LYS A 274 0.12 9.32 -15.61
C LYS A 274 1.50 9.96 -15.42
N GLU A 275 2.08 9.86 -14.21
CA GLU A 275 3.41 10.39 -13.89
C GLU A 275 4.56 9.44 -14.27
N PHE A 276 4.26 8.22 -14.71
CA PHE A 276 5.28 7.30 -15.22
C PHE A 276 5.97 7.88 -16.45
N THR A 277 7.26 7.66 -16.57
CA THR A 277 8.00 7.99 -17.80
C THR A 277 7.52 7.09 -18.96
N ASP A 278 7.80 7.49 -20.20
CA ASP A 278 7.48 6.65 -21.35
C ASP A 278 8.21 5.31 -21.32
N ASN A 279 9.47 5.31 -20.85
CA ASN A 279 10.24 4.07 -20.67
C ASN A 279 9.57 3.12 -19.67
N GLU A 280 9.05 3.65 -18.57
CA GLU A 280 8.33 2.87 -17.55
C GLU A 280 7.05 2.26 -18.12
N ILE A 281 6.19 3.06 -18.76
CA ILE A 281 4.92 2.57 -19.32
C ILE A 281 5.17 1.53 -20.43
N LYS A 282 6.11 1.79 -21.35
CA LYS A 282 6.46 0.83 -22.41
C LYS A 282 7.01 -0.47 -21.81
N SER A 283 7.86 -0.37 -20.82
CA SER A 283 8.41 -1.54 -20.12
C SER A 283 7.31 -2.34 -19.42
N VAL A 284 6.39 -1.68 -18.71
CA VAL A 284 5.23 -2.34 -18.09
C VAL A 284 4.38 -3.05 -19.15
N TYR A 285 4.12 -2.42 -20.29
CA TYR A 285 3.42 -3.06 -21.41
C TYR A 285 4.12 -4.34 -21.88
N LEU A 286 5.42 -4.26 -22.14
CA LEU A 286 6.23 -5.42 -22.56
C LEU A 286 6.19 -6.55 -21.52
N PHE A 287 6.33 -6.21 -20.26
CA PHE A 287 6.26 -7.19 -19.17
C PHE A 287 4.89 -7.87 -19.11
N LEU A 288 3.80 -7.11 -19.04
CA LEU A 288 2.46 -7.66 -18.95
C LEU A 288 2.08 -8.53 -20.17
N LYS A 289 2.58 -8.16 -21.39
CA LYS A 289 2.43 -8.96 -22.60
C LYS A 289 3.25 -10.25 -22.58
N SER A 290 4.37 -10.28 -21.86
CA SER A 290 5.24 -11.46 -21.74
C SER A 290 4.71 -12.51 -20.76
N LEU A 291 3.73 -12.15 -19.91
CA LEU A 291 3.19 -13.06 -18.92
C LEU A 291 2.50 -14.26 -19.58
N PRO A 292 2.66 -15.48 -19.02
CA PRO A 292 2.03 -16.68 -19.57
C PRO A 292 0.49 -16.56 -19.53
N GLU A 293 -0.16 -17.16 -20.51
CA GLU A 293 -1.64 -17.18 -20.57
C GLU A 293 -2.27 -18.15 -19.53
N GLU A 294 -1.51 -19.11 -19.06
CA GLU A 294 -1.96 -20.12 -18.09
C GLU A 294 -2.10 -19.54 -16.68
N SER A 295 -2.91 -19.98 -15.88
CA SER A 295 -4.24 -20.59 -15.68
C SER A 295 -4.68 -20.24 -14.27
#